data_047ae818d6e22c0152890f46913fdf7a
#
_entry.id   047ae818d6e22c0152890f46913fdf7a
#
_cell.length_a   1.000
_cell.length_b   1.000
_cell.length_c   1.000
_cell.angle_alpha   90.00
_cell.angle_beta   90.00
_cell.angle_gamma   90.00
#
_symmetry.space_group_name_H-M   'P 1'
#
loop_
_entity.id
_entity.type
_entity.pdbx_description
1 polymer ?
#
loop_
_entity_poly.entity_id
_entity_poly.type
_entity_poly.pdbx_seq_one_letter_code
_entity_poly.pdbx_strand_id
1 'polypeptide(L)'
;DPFVQLGTLDVPMVNVPNEKQADWVLVGNDKKYRIQSQWDYSRPVDIYLMNVKDGSQKLLAENVCIGGFSFSPDGQYAVVYDKVAQDWFLYTVATGEKVNLTENMDVEFVDDEHDTPSLASANGSAVWFEDSKSFLIRDKFDFWQFDPLKPGTPKMFTDGYGRKNDTQLSVTQIIEDPDKAPMNPMMRMFGGAMELKKNETIYFTTYNRTTKQNGLAMKDKGKAPVKKIVEGPYTFGDFKYSKPGKGKKGIFVYARGNFEEGNNLFASYDNFKTQKQMSDINPQQRDYNWGTVELVNWQTADDIFCEGLLFKPEDFDPNKKYPVMIYFYEKNANTLYRHRNPSPSRSTVNIPYFVSNGYVVFVPDVYF
;
A
#
# COMPACT_ATOMS: atom_id res chain seq x y z
N ASP A 1 -19.78 18.15 30.11
CA ASP A 1 -18.97 16.99 30.53
C ASP A 1 -17.51 17.42 30.59
N PRO A 2 -16.74 16.92 31.56
CA PRO A 2 -15.31 17.22 31.65
C PRO A 2 -14.59 16.62 30.44
N PHE A 3 -13.66 17.38 29.86
CA PHE A 3 -12.77 16.87 28.78
C PHE A 3 -11.69 16.00 29.43
N VAL A 4 -11.38 14.87 28.75
CA VAL A 4 -10.28 14.00 29.11
C VAL A 4 -9.15 14.21 28.08
N GLN A 5 -7.95 14.59 28.55
CA GLN A 5 -6.77 14.76 27.73
C GLN A 5 -6.18 13.39 27.42
N LEU A 6 -6.28 12.93 26.18
CA LEU A 6 -5.75 11.62 25.75
C LEU A 6 -4.27 11.69 25.36
N GLY A 7 -3.89 12.68 24.57
CA GLY A 7 -2.50 12.88 24.14
C GLY A 7 -1.74 13.84 25.05
N THR A 8 -0.50 13.51 25.38
CA THR A 8 0.42 14.34 26.16
C THR A 8 1.82 14.30 25.55
N LEU A 9 2.77 15.08 26.11
CA LEU A 9 4.19 15.00 25.69
C LEU A 9 4.80 13.60 25.92
N ASP A 10 4.32 12.87 26.91
CA ASP A 10 4.79 11.51 27.20
C ASP A 10 3.98 10.43 26.43
N VAL A 11 2.82 10.79 25.93
CA VAL A 11 1.91 9.93 25.14
C VAL A 11 1.59 10.61 23.82
N PRO A 12 2.56 10.69 22.89
CA PRO A 12 2.38 11.42 21.63
C PRO A 12 1.53 10.66 20.61
N MET A 13 1.34 9.36 20.77
CA MET A 13 0.57 8.51 19.87
C MET A 13 -0.78 8.17 20.48
N VAL A 14 -1.86 8.53 19.78
CA VAL A 14 -3.25 8.17 20.14
C VAL A 14 -3.94 7.62 18.91
N ASN A 15 -4.33 6.35 18.95
CA ASN A 15 -5.09 5.69 17.91
C ASN A 15 -6.53 5.45 18.37
N VAL A 16 -7.47 6.02 17.65
CA VAL A 16 -8.90 5.94 17.95
C VAL A 16 -9.54 4.91 17.04
N PRO A 17 -10.32 3.95 17.55
CA PRO A 17 -11.12 3.06 16.73
C PRO A 17 -12.11 3.83 15.83
N ASN A 18 -12.57 3.19 14.76
CA ASN A 18 -13.55 3.78 13.84
C ASN A 18 -14.93 3.99 14.49
N GLU A 19 -15.24 3.23 15.52
CA GLU A 19 -16.48 3.37 16.28
C GLU A 19 -16.53 4.70 17.02
N LYS A 20 -17.55 5.49 16.74
CA LYS A 20 -17.77 6.81 17.35
C LYS A 20 -18.02 6.77 18.87
N GLN A 21 -18.18 5.60 19.45
CA GLN A 21 -18.48 5.37 20.87
C GLN A 21 -17.52 4.38 21.54
N ALA A 22 -16.31 4.25 21.03
CA ALA A 22 -15.31 3.41 21.67
C ALA A 22 -14.95 3.96 23.05
N ASP A 23 -15.08 3.14 24.07
CA ASP A 23 -14.69 3.49 25.45
C ASP A 23 -13.16 3.46 25.64
N TRP A 24 -12.44 2.83 24.72
CA TRP A 24 -11.00 2.63 24.80
C TRP A 24 -10.28 3.05 23.51
N VAL A 25 -9.14 3.68 23.69
CA VAL A 25 -8.19 4.03 22.60
C VAL A 25 -6.85 3.40 22.89
N LEU A 26 -6.07 3.12 21.86
CA LEU A 26 -4.69 2.67 22.01
C LEU A 26 -3.78 3.88 22.02
N VAL A 27 -2.91 3.96 23.01
CA VAL A 27 -1.92 5.02 23.13
C VAL A 27 -0.51 4.44 23.25
N GLY A 28 0.47 5.18 22.74
CA GLY A 28 1.88 4.83 22.84
C GLY A 28 2.63 5.87 23.67
N ASN A 29 3.36 5.40 24.67
CA ASN A 29 4.27 6.20 25.48
C ASN A 29 5.72 5.92 25.06
N ASP A 30 6.40 6.92 24.51
CA ASP A 30 7.77 6.84 24.03
C ASP A 30 8.81 7.38 25.03
N LYS A 31 8.39 7.86 26.20
CA LYS A 31 9.23 8.60 27.16
C LYS A 31 10.55 7.88 27.50
N LYS A 32 10.48 6.58 27.75
CA LYS A 32 11.65 5.75 28.08
C LYS A 32 12.65 5.68 26.93
N TYR A 33 12.20 5.76 25.68
CA TYR A 33 12.95 5.45 24.47
C TYR A 33 13.32 6.69 23.65
N ARG A 34 12.75 7.86 23.98
CA ARG A 34 12.83 9.10 23.19
C ARG A 34 14.28 9.55 22.92
N ILE A 35 15.17 9.41 23.88
CA ILE A 35 16.57 9.79 23.71
C ILE A 35 17.23 8.83 22.73
N GLN A 36 17.09 7.52 22.92
CA GLN A 36 17.65 6.49 22.04
C GLN A 36 17.09 6.64 20.60
N SER A 37 15.82 6.95 20.43
CA SER A 37 15.17 7.14 19.13
C SER A 37 15.73 8.30 18.28
N GLN A 38 16.67 9.08 18.79
CA GLN A 38 17.37 10.12 18.02
C GLN A 38 18.44 9.54 17.08
N TRP A 39 18.97 8.37 17.40
CA TRP A 39 19.99 7.68 16.59
C TRP A 39 19.63 6.22 16.27
N ASP A 40 18.64 5.66 16.96
CA ASP A 40 18.09 4.34 16.72
C ASP A 40 16.72 4.49 16.04
N TYR A 41 16.63 4.01 14.81
CA TYR A 41 15.40 4.10 14.00
C TYR A 41 14.31 3.12 14.43
N SER A 42 14.53 2.28 15.45
CA SER A 42 13.53 1.33 15.96
C SER A 42 12.29 2.02 16.54
N ARG A 43 12.48 3.14 17.25
CA ARG A 43 11.43 3.99 17.85
C ARG A 43 10.39 3.19 18.65
N PRO A 44 10.81 2.45 19.67
CA PRO A 44 9.88 1.67 20.47
C PRO A 44 8.97 2.54 21.33
N VAL A 45 7.83 1.98 21.70
CA VAL A 45 6.84 2.57 22.61
C VAL A 45 6.33 1.53 23.59
N ASP A 46 5.89 1.96 24.77
CA ASP A 46 5.02 1.16 25.61
C ASP A 46 3.57 1.41 25.17
N ILE A 47 2.82 0.34 24.91
CA ILE A 47 1.46 0.40 24.40
C ILE A 47 0.47 0.25 25.56
N TYR A 48 -0.46 1.20 25.65
CA TYR A 48 -1.55 1.18 26.65
C TYR A 48 -2.91 1.25 25.94
N LEU A 49 -3.92 0.65 26.58
CA LEU A 49 -5.31 1.06 26.40
C LEU A 49 -5.60 2.20 27.36
N MET A 50 -6.20 3.26 26.86
CA MET A 50 -6.64 4.40 27.66
C MET A 50 -8.17 4.54 27.56
N ASN A 51 -8.84 4.63 28.70
CA ASN A 51 -10.27 4.87 28.74
C ASN A 51 -10.58 6.34 28.43
N VAL A 52 -11.47 6.58 27.48
CA VAL A 52 -11.79 7.96 27.05
C VAL A 52 -12.66 8.72 28.05
N LYS A 53 -13.27 8.05 29.06
CA LYS A 53 -14.17 8.67 30.04
C LYS A 53 -13.43 9.23 31.24
N ASP A 54 -12.35 8.57 31.65
CA ASP A 54 -11.63 8.92 32.89
C ASP A 54 -10.11 9.02 32.73
N GLY A 55 -9.57 8.67 31.54
CA GLY A 55 -8.14 8.68 31.27
C GLY A 55 -7.34 7.55 31.92
N SER A 56 -8.00 6.58 32.57
CA SER A 56 -7.33 5.41 33.13
C SER A 56 -6.63 4.60 32.07
N GLN A 57 -5.44 4.06 32.41
CA GLN A 57 -4.57 3.36 31.47
C GLN A 57 -4.31 1.92 31.92
N LYS A 58 -4.29 1.02 30.95
CA LYS A 58 -3.91 -0.38 31.12
C LYS A 58 -2.76 -0.70 30.18
N LEU A 59 -1.61 -1.11 30.72
CA LEU A 59 -0.47 -1.54 29.91
C LEU A 59 -0.82 -2.82 29.15
N LEU A 60 -0.57 -2.84 27.83
CA LEU A 60 -0.71 -4.00 26.97
C LEU A 60 0.63 -4.65 26.69
N ALA A 61 1.64 -3.85 26.33
CA ALA A 61 2.97 -4.33 26.03
C ALA A 61 4.00 -3.22 26.20
N GLU A 62 5.23 -3.61 26.55
CA GLU A 62 6.39 -2.71 26.64
C GLU A 62 7.33 -2.94 25.45
N ASN A 63 8.07 -1.88 25.09
CA ASN A 63 9.14 -1.92 24.11
C ASN A 63 8.70 -2.48 22.73
N VAL A 64 7.58 -2.01 22.19
CA VAL A 64 7.04 -2.46 20.92
C VAL A 64 7.42 -1.49 19.80
N CYS A 65 8.04 -1.99 18.75
CA CYS A 65 8.34 -1.23 17.54
C CYS A 65 7.19 -1.39 16.55
N ILE A 66 6.17 -0.54 16.66
CA ILE A 66 4.93 -0.66 15.88
C ILE A 66 5.22 -0.39 14.40
N GLY A 67 4.96 -1.40 13.54
CA GLY A 67 5.05 -1.30 12.08
C GLY A 67 3.69 -1.27 11.39
N GLY A 68 2.62 -1.60 12.10
CA GLY A 68 1.26 -1.59 11.61
C GLY A 68 0.29 -1.78 12.77
N PHE A 69 -0.90 -1.21 12.62
CA PHE A 69 -1.91 -1.24 13.67
C PHE A 69 -3.33 -1.12 13.08
N SER A 70 -4.28 -1.88 13.63
CA SER A 70 -5.69 -1.78 13.26
C SER A 70 -6.59 -2.25 14.39
N PHE A 71 -7.64 -1.48 14.72
CA PHE A 71 -8.73 -1.95 15.56
C PHE A 71 -9.79 -2.71 14.79
N SER A 72 -10.45 -3.67 15.46
CA SER A 72 -11.72 -4.19 14.95
C SER A 72 -12.78 -3.08 14.93
N PRO A 73 -13.76 -3.12 14.00
CA PRO A 73 -14.82 -2.14 13.93
C PRO A 73 -15.58 -1.94 15.25
N ASP A 74 -15.82 -3.03 16.00
CA ASP A 74 -16.49 -3.01 17.31
C ASP A 74 -15.56 -2.62 18.48
N GLY A 75 -14.28 -2.36 18.22
CA GLY A 75 -13.28 -1.99 19.22
C GLY A 75 -12.91 -3.08 20.23
N GLN A 76 -13.32 -4.33 20.02
CA GLN A 76 -13.02 -5.43 20.96
C GLN A 76 -11.61 -5.98 20.79
N TYR A 77 -11.01 -5.79 19.64
CA TYR A 77 -9.68 -6.33 19.29
C TYR A 77 -8.80 -5.26 18.68
N ALA A 78 -7.49 -5.39 18.93
CA ALA A 78 -6.45 -4.63 18.26
C ALA A 78 -5.43 -5.58 17.64
N VAL A 79 -5.06 -5.35 16.37
CA VAL A 79 -4.02 -6.10 15.67
C VAL A 79 -2.82 -5.20 15.49
N VAL A 80 -1.65 -5.65 15.92
CA VAL A 80 -0.39 -4.87 15.92
C VAL A 80 0.72 -5.69 15.27
N TYR A 81 1.45 -5.10 14.34
CA TYR A 81 2.70 -5.64 13.84
C TYR A 81 3.86 -5.09 14.64
N ASP A 82 4.66 -5.96 15.23
CA ASP A 82 5.90 -5.62 15.93
C ASP A 82 7.09 -5.86 14.98
N LYS A 83 7.80 -4.80 14.65
CA LYS A 83 8.96 -4.85 13.74
C LYS A 83 10.15 -5.64 14.28
N VAL A 84 10.29 -5.75 15.61
CA VAL A 84 11.37 -6.51 16.23
C VAL A 84 11.08 -8.00 16.18
N ALA A 85 9.86 -8.38 16.53
CA ALA A 85 9.41 -9.76 16.45
C ALA A 85 9.18 -10.22 15.00
N GLN A 86 8.95 -9.27 14.10
CA GLN A 86 8.53 -9.46 12.70
C GLN A 86 7.20 -10.24 12.59
N ASP A 87 6.35 -10.10 13.62
CA ASP A 87 5.10 -10.83 13.76
C ASP A 87 3.90 -9.91 13.98
N TRP A 88 2.73 -10.44 13.64
CA TRP A 88 1.45 -9.83 13.96
C TRP A 88 0.88 -10.39 15.26
N PHE A 89 0.40 -9.50 16.11
CA PHE A 89 -0.20 -9.84 17.40
C PHE A 89 -1.65 -9.35 17.48
N LEU A 90 -2.52 -10.21 18.02
CA LEU A 90 -3.89 -9.87 18.38
C LEU A 90 -3.96 -9.56 19.87
N TYR A 91 -4.56 -8.45 20.23
CA TYR A 91 -4.87 -8.08 21.61
C TYR A 91 -6.39 -8.06 21.81
N THR A 92 -6.87 -8.72 22.86
CA THR A 92 -8.26 -8.59 23.32
C THR A 92 -8.35 -7.38 24.21
N VAL A 93 -9.10 -6.34 23.82
CA VAL A 93 -9.16 -5.04 24.50
C VAL A 93 -9.65 -5.19 25.96
N ALA A 94 -10.68 -5.99 26.22
CA ALA A 94 -11.24 -6.16 27.54
C ALA A 94 -10.25 -6.80 28.53
N THR A 95 -9.54 -7.85 28.12
CA THR A 95 -8.67 -8.65 29.00
C THR A 95 -7.20 -8.21 28.90
N GLY A 96 -6.76 -7.66 27.77
CA GLY A 96 -5.35 -7.40 27.43
C GLY A 96 -4.61 -8.70 27.03
N GLU A 97 -5.32 -9.79 26.80
CA GLU A 97 -4.73 -11.03 26.30
C GLU A 97 -4.05 -10.80 24.96
N LYS A 98 -2.83 -11.29 24.81
CA LYS A 98 -1.99 -11.19 23.61
C LYS A 98 -1.79 -12.55 22.97
N VAL A 99 -2.05 -12.67 21.68
CA VAL A 99 -1.82 -13.89 20.89
C VAL A 99 -0.93 -13.54 19.70
N ASN A 100 0.15 -14.32 19.45
CA ASN A 100 0.91 -14.23 18.21
C ASN A 100 0.13 -14.91 17.09
N LEU A 101 -0.11 -14.18 15.99
CA LEU A 101 -0.90 -14.64 14.86
C LEU A 101 -0.08 -15.39 13.81
N THR A 102 1.22 -15.12 13.72
CA THR A 102 2.04 -15.47 12.55
C THR A 102 3.24 -16.36 12.86
N GLU A 103 3.62 -16.55 14.13
CA GLU A 103 4.82 -17.32 14.54
C GLU A 103 4.88 -18.76 14.03
N ASN A 104 3.71 -19.39 13.78
CA ASN A 104 3.61 -20.78 13.34
C ASN A 104 3.20 -20.90 11.85
N MET A 105 3.37 -19.85 11.06
CA MET A 105 3.04 -19.86 9.65
C MET A 105 4.29 -20.08 8.79
N ASP A 106 4.15 -20.91 7.74
CA ASP A 106 5.24 -21.21 6.78
C ASP A 106 5.47 -20.05 5.76
N VAL A 107 5.03 -18.83 6.10
CA VAL A 107 5.17 -17.64 5.27
C VAL A 107 5.54 -16.44 6.14
N GLU A 108 6.35 -15.53 5.59
CA GLU A 108 6.76 -14.32 6.25
C GLU A 108 5.82 -13.16 5.90
N PHE A 109 5.59 -12.30 6.89
CA PHE A 109 4.76 -11.09 6.74
C PHE A 109 5.61 -9.82 6.72
N VAL A 110 6.88 -9.93 7.00
CA VAL A 110 7.87 -8.84 6.92
C VAL A 110 8.16 -8.48 5.46
N ASP A 111 8.42 -7.22 5.20
CA ASP A 111 8.98 -6.77 3.92
C ASP A 111 10.44 -7.23 3.81
N ASP A 112 10.64 -8.36 3.17
CA ASP A 112 11.94 -8.99 2.93
C ASP A 112 12.80 -8.24 1.88
N GLU A 113 12.25 -7.22 1.25
CA GLU A 113 12.95 -6.34 0.30
C GLU A 113 13.36 -5.00 0.93
N HIS A 114 13.13 -4.87 2.24
CA HIS A 114 13.54 -3.70 3.01
C HIS A 114 15.06 -3.56 2.99
N ASP A 115 15.56 -2.39 2.55
CA ASP A 115 17.00 -2.14 2.32
C ASP A 115 17.48 -0.82 2.93
N THR A 116 16.77 -0.30 3.92
CA THR A 116 17.18 0.89 4.65
C THR A 116 17.66 0.53 6.06
N PRO A 117 18.51 1.35 6.72
CA PRO A 117 19.03 1.06 8.07
C PRO A 117 17.96 1.30 9.14
N SER A 118 16.83 0.62 9.03
CA SER A 118 15.70 0.66 9.95
C SER A 118 15.05 -0.73 10.05
N LEU A 119 14.20 -0.96 11.04
CA LEU A 119 13.47 -2.21 11.14
C LEU A 119 12.43 -2.34 10.04
N ALA A 120 12.40 -3.49 9.37
CA ALA A 120 11.46 -3.78 8.30
C ALA A 120 10.00 -3.72 8.77
N SER A 121 9.15 -3.15 7.94
CA SER A 121 7.70 -3.11 8.17
C SER A 121 7.03 -4.39 7.67
N ALA A 122 5.76 -4.57 7.98
CA ALA A 122 4.98 -5.64 7.35
C ALA A 122 4.72 -5.33 5.86
N ASN A 123 4.52 -6.38 5.08
CA ASN A 123 4.14 -6.30 3.67
C ASN A 123 2.79 -5.59 3.42
N GLY A 124 1.97 -5.40 4.44
CA GLY A 124 0.69 -4.71 4.33
C GLY A 124 0.09 -4.40 5.69
N SER A 125 -1.13 -3.87 5.68
CA SER A 125 -1.90 -3.57 6.87
C SER A 125 -2.97 -4.62 7.11
N ALA A 126 -3.38 -4.79 8.37
CA ALA A 126 -4.57 -5.58 8.71
C ALA A 126 -5.84 -4.86 8.27
N VAL A 127 -6.76 -5.56 7.60
CA VAL A 127 -8.01 -5.02 7.08
C VAL A 127 -9.18 -5.85 7.63
N TRP A 128 -10.05 -5.21 8.42
CA TRP A 128 -11.18 -5.86 9.06
C TRP A 128 -12.40 -5.96 8.16
N PHE A 129 -13.20 -7.00 8.41
CA PHE A 129 -14.58 -7.02 7.94
C PHE A 129 -15.46 -6.22 8.91
N GLU A 130 -16.49 -5.55 8.36
CA GLU A 130 -17.41 -4.67 9.13
C GLU A 130 -18.11 -5.35 10.31
N ASP A 131 -18.23 -6.70 10.26
CA ASP A 131 -18.85 -7.50 11.32
C ASP A 131 -17.89 -7.88 12.45
N SER A 132 -16.64 -7.42 12.42
CA SER A 132 -15.56 -7.71 13.38
C SER A 132 -15.23 -9.20 13.57
N LYS A 133 -15.82 -10.09 12.76
CA LYS A 133 -15.64 -11.57 12.90
C LYS A 133 -14.42 -12.11 12.21
N SER A 134 -13.81 -11.32 11.36
CA SER A 134 -12.56 -11.69 10.69
C SER A 134 -11.84 -10.49 10.14
N PHE A 135 -10.57 -10.66 9.85
CA PHE A 135 -9.71 -9.66 9.21
C PHE A 135 -8.71 -10.34 8.27
N LEU A 136 -8.15 -9.55 7.37
CA LEU A 136 -7.14 -9.99 6.41
C LEU A 136 -5.80 -9.38 6.76
N ILE A 137 -4.74 -10.19 6.69
CA ILE A 137 -3.34 -9.73 6.69
C ILE A 137 -2.69 -10.25 5.41
N ARG A 138 -1.86 -9.43 4.79
CA ARG A 138 -1.13 -9.79 3.58
C ARG A 138 0.28 -10.25 3.92
N ASP A 139 0.71 -11.38 3.37
CA ASP A 139 2.12 -11.71 3.20
C ASP A 139 2.70 -10.94 1.99
N LYS A 140 3.80 -11.34 1.42
CA LYS A 140 4.38 -10.67 0.25
C LYS A 140 3.42 -10.58 -0.95
N PHE A 141 2.56 -11.58 -1.14
CA PHE A 141 1.71 -11.74 -2.33
C PHE A 141 0.22 -11.81 -2.04
N ASP A 142 -0.14 -12.64 -1.05
CA ASP A 142 -1.49 -13.13 -0.82
C ASP A 142 -2.06 -12.66 0.52
N PHE A 143 -3.38 -12.68 0.63
CA PHE A 143 -4.08 -12.37 1.87
C PHE A 143 -4.46 -13.65 2.64
N TRP A 144 -4.29 -13.58 3.95
CA TRP A 144 -4.69 -14.59 4.93
C TRP A 144 -5.82 -14.05 5.78
N GLN A 145 -6.88 -14.83 5.94
CA GLN A 145 -8.03 -14.49 6.77
C GLN A 145 -7.88 -15.12 8.15
N PHE A 146 -7.98 -14.28 9.15
CA PHE A 146 -7.95 -14.64 10.57
C PHE A 146 -9.32 -14.47 11.20
N ASP A 147 -9.64 -15.34 12.16
CA ASP A 147 -10.80 -15.26 13.05
C ASP A 147 -10.28 -14.90 14.44
N PRO A 148 -10.68 -13.77 15.05
CA PRO A 148 -10.17 -13.35 16.37
C PRO A 148 -10.52 -14.33 17.49
N LEU A 149 -11.57 -15.14 17.32
CA LEU A 149 -11.94 -16.20 18.28
C LEU A 149 -11.17 -17.52 18.06
N LYS A 150 -10.49 -17.67 16.93
CA LYS A 150 -9.69 -18.84 16.54
C LYS A 150 -8.41 -18.40 15.82
N PRO A 151 -7.57 -17.58 16.47
CA PRO A 151 -6.45 -16.94 15.80
C PRO A 151 -5.41 -17.89 15.21
N GLY A 152 -5.26 -19.09 15.78
CA GLY A 152 -4.30 -20.11 15.32
C GLY A 152 -4.73 -20.92 14.10
N THR A 153 -5.83 -20.58 13.42
CA THR A 153 -6.32 -21.31 12.23
C THR A 153 -6.58 -20.40 11.03
N PRO A 154 -5.55 -19.63 10.58
CA PRO A 154 -5.71 -18.76 9.43
C PRO A 154 -5.99 -19.54 8.15
N LYS A 155 -6.67 -18.89 7.20
CA LYS A 155 -6.98 -19.46 5.88
C LYS A 155 -6.46 -18.54 4.79
N MET A 156 -5.84 -19.11 3.77
CA MET A 156 -5.44 -18.34 2.60
C MET A 156 -6.68 -17.82 1.86
N PHE A 157 -6.92 -16.52 1.95
CA PHE A 157 -8.13 -15.88 1.42
C PHE A 157 -8.10 -15.75 -0.10
N THR A 158 -6.93 -15.55 -0.68
CA THR A 158 -6.75 -15.32 -2.13
C THR A 158 -6.34 -16.58 -2.89
N ASP A 159 -6.40 -17.76 -2.27
CA ASP A 159 -6.16 -19.08 -2.86
C ASP A 159 -4.80 -19.20 -3.58
N GLY A 160 -3.80 -18.42 -3.15
CA GLY A 160 -2.45 -18.39 -3.72
C GLY A 160 -2.38 -17.72 -5.10
N TYR A 161 -3.36 -16.90 -5.44
CA TYR A 161 -3.38 -16.19 -6.72
C TYR A 161 -2.14 -15.31 -6.90
N GLY A 162 -1.76 -14.57 -5.86
CA GLY A 162 -0.65 -13.65 -5.92
C GLY A 162 0.67 -14.35 -6.23
N ARG A 163 1.03 -15.37 -5.44
CA ARG A 163 2.29 -16.13 -5.62
C ARG A 163 2.35 -16.94 -6.90
N LYS A 164 1.21 -17.45 -7.40
CA LYS A 164 1.13 -18.17 -8.67
C LYS A 164 1.41 -17.28 -9.88
N ASN A 165 1.13 -15.99 -9.78
CA ASN A 165 1.24 -15.04 -10.87
C ASN A 165 2.37 -14.02 -10.66
N ASP A 166 3.22 -14.20 -9.66
CA ASP A 166 4.25 -13.22 -9.23
C ASP A 166 3.67 -11.81 -9.05
N THR A 167 2.50 -11.72 -8.43
CA THR A 167 1.69 -10.51 -8.34
C THR A 167 1.36 -10.17 -6.90
N GLN A 168 1.75 -9.00 -6.47
CA GLN A 168 1.33 -8.45 -5.17
C GLN A 168 -0.10 -7.92 -5.27
N LEU A 169 -0.93 -8.31 -4.29
CA LEU A 169 -2.31 -7.86 -4.17
C LEU A 169 -2.41 -6.80 -3.06
N SER A 170 -3.10 -5.70 -3.31
CA SER A 170 -3.42 -4.72 -2.28
C SER A 170 -4.91 -4.42 -2.31
N VAL A 171 -5.59 -4.59 -1.17
CA VAL A 171 -7.03 -4.28 -1.09
C VAL A 171 -7.26 -2.83 -1.46
N THR A 172 -8.23 -2.60 -2.33
CA THR A 172 -8.63 -1.27 -2.75
C THR A 172 -10.14 -1.10 -2.68
N GLN A 173 -10.56 0.10 -2.34
CA GLN A 173 -11.97 0.45 -2.30
C GLN A 173 -12.37 1.08 -3.63
N ILE A 174 -13.32 0.48 -4.32
CA ILE A 174 -13.94 1.09 -5.50
C ILE A 174 -15.19 1.84 -5.03
N ILE A 175 -15.21 3.14 -5.28
CA ILE A 175 -16.34 3.98 -4.92
C ILE A 175 -17.47 3.70 -5.92
N GLU A 176 -18.52 3.03 -5.43
CA GLU A 176 -19.70 2.69 -6.24
C GLU A 176 -20.74 3.82 -6.29
N ASP A 177 -20.76 4.66 -5.29
CA ASP A 177 -21.66 5.80 -5.16
C ASP A 177 -20.86 7.02 -4.71
N PRO A 178 -20.65 8.03 -5.57
CA PRO A 178 -19.91 9.24 -5.22
C PRO A 178 -20.48 9.99 -4.03
N ASP A 179 -21.80 9.95 -3.83
CA ASP A 179 -22.47 10.63 -2.74
C ASP A 179 -22.25 9.93 -1.39
N LYS A 180 -21.81 8.67 -1.42
CA LYS A 180 -21.40 7.88 -0.25
C LYS A 180 -19.89 7.81 -0.07
N ALA A 181 -19.14 8.45 -0.96
CA ALA A 181 -17.71 8.56 -0.76
C ALA A 181 -17.44 9.27 0.58
N PRO A 182 -16.50 8.78 1.41
CA PRO A 182 -16.14 9.48 2.63
C PRO A 182 -15.72 10.91 2.28
N MET A 183 -16.40 11.86 2.90
CA MET A 183 -16.41 13.31 2.57
C MET A 183 -15.03 13.98 2.57
N ASN A 184 -13.96 13.31 3.01
CA ASN A 184 -12.65 13.95 3.07
C ASN A 184 -11.53 12.94 2.76
N PRO A 185 -10.79 13.11 1.63
CA PRO A 185 -9.58 12.34 1.36
C PRO A 185 -8.55 12.43 2.48
N MET A 186 -8.55 13.54 3.22
CA MET A 186 -7.68 13.79 4.37
C MET A 186 -8.03 12.89 5.56
N MET A 187 -9.30 12.53 5.76
CA MET A 187 -9.69 11.56 6.79
C MET A 187 -9.17 10.14 6.49
N ARG A 188 -8.98 9.76 5.22
CA ARG A 188 -8.29 8.54 4.83
C ARG A 188 -6.81 8.56 5.20
N MET A 189 -6.19 9.72 5.16
CA MET A 189 -4.78 9.93 5.54
C MET A 189 -4.58 9.89 7.06
N PHE A 190 -5.60 10.20 7.85
CA PHE A 190 -5.56 10.29 9.32
C PHE A 190 -6.30 9.15 10.05
N GLY A 191 -6.58 8.03 9.39
CA GLY A 191 -6.91 6.79 10.08
C GLY A 191 -8.35 6.29 9.99
N GLY A 192 -9.10 6.65 8.98
CA GLY A 192 -10.29 5.88 8.62
C GLY A 192 -9.85 4.52 8.08
N ALA A 193 -9.77 3.49 8.92
CA ALA A 193 -9.45 2.14 8.48
C ALA A 193 -10.46 1.68 7.44
N MET A 194 -9.98 1.05 6.37
CA MET A 194 -10.85 0.45 5.36
C MET A 194 -11.50 -0.79 5.97
N GLU A 195 -12.82 -0.87 5.92
CA GLU A 195 -13.58 -2.03 6.33
C GLU A 195 -14.12 -2.78 5.11
N LEU A 196 -14.09 -4.10 5.17
CA LEU A 196 -14.58 -4.96 4.12
C LEU A 196 -16.00 -5.43 4.44
N LYS A 197 -16.85 -5.46 3.42
CA LYS A 197 -18.18 -6.02 3.54
C LYS A 197 -18.20 -7.48 3.14
N LYS A 198 -18.69 -8.34 4.02
CA LYS A 198 -18.63 -9.79 3.89
C LYS A 198 -19.30 -10.35 2.64
N ASN A 199 -20.33 -9.70 2.15
CA ASN A 199 -21.17 -10.17 1.02
C ASN A 199 -21.02 -9.29 -0.23
N GLU A 200 -19.95 -8.49 -0.32
CA GLU A 200 -19.64 -7.66 -1.47
C GLU A 200 -18.38 -8.18 -2.19
N THR A 201 -18.21 -7.75 -3.42
CA THR A 201 -16.97 -8.01 -4.18
C THR A 201 -15.83 -7.22 -3.57
N ILE A 202 -14.71 -7.89 -3.31
CA ILE A 202 -13.47 -7.26 -2.85
C ILE A 202 -12.58 -7.04 -4.08
N TYR A 203 -12.08 -5.82 -4.20
CA TYR A 203 -11.18 -5.44 -5.27
C TYR A 203 -9.75 -5.31 -4.74
N PHE A 204 -8.80 -5.64 -5.63
CA PHE A 204 -7.37 -5.54 -5.37
C PHE A 204 -6.71 -4.76 -6.49
N THR A 205 -5.91 -3.76 -6.16
CA THR A 205 -4.87 -3.31 -7.08
C THR A 205 -3.81 -4.40 -7.17
N THR A 206 -3.23 -4.57 -8.33
CA THR A 206 -2.21 -5.60 -8.59
C THR A 206 -0.92 -4.97 -9.07
N TYR A 207 0.20 -5.54 -8.67
CA TYR A 207 1.53 -5.22 -9.16
C TYR A 207 2.29 -6.50 -9.45
N ASN A 208 2.59 -6.75 -10.73
CA ASN A 208 3.40 -7.90 -11.15
C ASN A 208 4.88 -7.55 -10.98
N ARG A 209 5.61 -8.35 -10.23
CA ARG A 209 6.99 -8.06 -9.84
C ARG A 209 7.98 -8.24 -10.99
N THR A 210 7.74 -9.20 -11.87
CA THR A 210 8.59 -9.44 -13.04
C THR A 210 8.36 -8.41 -14.13
N THR A 211 7.10 -8.19 -14.55
CA THR A 211 6.77 -7.30 -15.67
C THR A 211 6.61 -5.85 -15.27
N LYS A 212 6.55 -5.56 -13.96
CA LYS A 212 6.25 -4.26 -13.35
C LYS A 212 4.85 -3.73 -13.70
N GLN A 213 4.03 -4.53 -14.36
CA GLN A 213 2.67 -4.14 -14.78
C GLN A 213 1.74 -4.01 -13.56
N ASN A 214 0.89 -3.02 -13.65
CA ASN A 214 -0.15 -2.77 -12.66
C ASN A 214 -1.52 -3.17 -13.21
N GLY A 215 -2.50 -3.32 -12.32
CA GLY A 215 -3.83 -3.67 -12.74
C GLY A 215 -4.85 -3.68 -11.62
N LEU A 216 -5.95 -4.36 -11.90
CA LEU A 216 -7.06 -4.58 -10.99
C LEU A 216 -7.48 -6.05 -11.05
N ALA A 217 -7.68 -6.64 -9.88
CA ALA A 217 -8.29 -7.95 -9.71
C ALA A 217 -9.49 -7.84 -8.76
N MET A 218 -10.33 -8.86 -8.75
CA MET A 218 -11.47 -8.94 -7.83
C MET A 218 -11.67 -10.34 -7.31
N LYS A 219 -12.29 -10.42 -6.13
CA LYS A 219 -12.83 -11.66 -5.57
C LYS A 219 -14.30 -11.42 -5.27
N ASP A 220 -15.16 -12.15 -5.97
CA ASP A 220 -16.59 -12.13 -5.69
C ASP A 220 -16.89 -12.78 -4.34
N LYS A 221 -18.08 -12.51 -3.83
CA LYS A 221 -18.57 -13.04 -2.56
C LYS A 221 -18.47 -14.58 -2.49
N GLY A 222 -18.28 -15.08 -1.28
CA GLY A 222 -18.21 -16.51 -1.00
C GLY A 222 -16.83 -17.10 -1.31
N LYS A 223 -16.81 -18.29 -1.90
CA LYS A 223 -15.58 -19.05 -2.23
C LYS A 223 -15.09 -18.80 -3.66
N ALA A 224 -15.54 -17.74 -4.31
CA ALA A 224 -15.10 -17.43 -5.68
C ALA A 224 -13.58 -17.20 -5.70
N PRO A 225 -12.86 -17.69 -6.72
CA PRO A 225 -11.42 -17.40 -6.86
C PRO A 225 -11.18 -15.93 -7.21
N VAL A 226 -9.98 -15.46 -6.94
CA VAL A 226 -9.52 -14.15 -7.43
C VAL A 226 -9.46 -14.17 -8.96
N LYS A 227 -9.97 -13.13 -9.60
CA LYS A 227 -9.99 -12.95 -11.05
C LYS A 227 -9.32 -11.64 -11.43
N LYS A 228 -8.39 -11.70 -12.38
CA LYS A 228 -7.83 -10.51 -13.02
C LYS A 228 -8.92 -9.80 -13.83
N ILE A 229 -9.03 -8.50 -13.69
CA ILE A 229 -9.93 -7.62 -14.46
C ILE A 229 -9.15 -6.93 -15.57
N VAL A 230 -8.04 -6.28 -15.21
CA VAL A 230 -7.15 -5.58 -16.13
C VAL A 230 -5.73 -5.64 -15.61
N GLU A 231 -4.77 -5.70 -16.51
CA GLU A 231 -3.33 -5.57 -16.25
C GLU A 231 -2.67 -5.02 -17.50
N GLY A 232 -1.69 -4.16 -17.35
CA GLY A 232 -0.99 -3.59 -18.49
C GLY A 232 0.19 -2.70 -18.11
N PRO A 233 0.94 -2.22 -19.13
CA PRO A 233 2.13 -1.39 -18.97
C PRO A 233 1.75 0.06 -18.64
N TYR A 234 0.94 0.21 -17.60
CA TYR A 234 0.39 1.48 -17.14
C TYR A 234 0.36 1.53 -15.61
N THR A 235 0.33 2.73 -15.06
CA THR A 235 -0.25 2.96 -13.74
C THR A 235 -1.76 3.07 -13.87
N PHE A 236 -2.49 2.42 -12.97
CA PHE A 236 -3.94 2.52 -12.85
C PHE A 236 -4.30 3.07 -11.47
N GLY A 237 -5.28 3.94 -11.42
CA GLY A 237 -5.72 4.53 -10.15
C GLY A 237 -7.13 5.10 -10.19
N ASP A 238 -7.58 5.59 -9.03
CA ASP A 238 -8.85 6.30 -8.87
C ASP A 238 -10.08 5.57 -9.42
N PHE A 239 -10.09 4.25 -9.27
CA PHE A 239 -11.18 3.43 -9.79
C PHE A 239 -12.52 3.82 -9.17
N LYS A 240 -13.50 4.11 -10.03
CA LYS A 240 -14.90 4.32 -9.70
C LYS A 240 -15.73 3.32 -10.48
N TYR A 241 -16.81 2.85 -9.88
CA TYR A 241 -17.71 1.92 -10.54
C TYR A 241 -19.17 2.34 -10.34
N SER A 242 -19.85 2.57 -11.44
CA SER A 242 -21.29 2.77 -11.42
C SER A 242 -21.99 1.43 -11.61
N LYS A 243 -22.77 1.01 -10.60
CA LYS A 243 -23.59 -0.20 -10.71
C LYS A 243 -24.56 -0.12 -11.87
N PRO A 244 -24.81 -1.23 -12.56
CA PRO A 244 -25.76 -1.24 -13.67
C PRO A 244 -27.17 -0.93 -13.16
N GLY A 245 -27.83 0.06 -13.75
CA GLY A 245 -29.28 0.20 -13.65
C GLY A 245 -29.99 -0.94 -14.40
N LYS A 246 -31.31 -1.07 -14.20
CA LYS A 246 -32.11 -2.13 -14.84
C LYS A 246 -31.86 -2.16 -16.37
N GLY A 247 -31.34 -3.28 -16.88
CA GLY A 247 -31.00 -3.45 -18.29
C GLY A 247 -29.76 -2.74 -18.83
N LYS A 248 -28.93 -2.15 -17.95
CA LYS A 248 -27.67 -1.47 -18.32
C LYS A 248 -26.46 -2.23 -17.76
N LYS A 249 -25.31 -2.08 -18.40
CA LYS A 249 -24.03 -2.58 -17.89
C LYS A 249 -23.43 -1.57 -16.90
N GLY A 250 -22.65 -2.05 -15.92
CA GLY A 250 -21.86 -1.19 -15.06
C GLY A 250 -20.73 -0.51 -15.82
N ILE A 251 -20.28 0.62 -15.32
CA ILE A 251 -19.25 1.44 -15.95
C ILE A 251 -18.11 1.62 -14.95
N PHE A 252 -16.91 1.26 -15.36
CA PHE A 252 -15.68 1.67 -14.66
C PHE A 252 -15.18 2.99 -15.23
N VAL A 253 -14.81 3.92 -14.35
CA VAL A 253 -14.04 5.12 -14.67
C VAL A 253 -12.79 5.11 -13.82
N TYR A 254 -11.64 5.39 -14.42
CA TYR A 254 -10.35 5.28 -13.75
C TYR A 254 -9.30 6.17 -14.42
N ALA A 255 -8.25 6.49 -13.69
CA ALA A 255 -7.06 7.11 -14.24
C ALA A 255 -6.11 6.03 -14.80
N ARG A 256 -5.49 6.29 -15.94
CA ARG A 256 -4.46 5.46 -16.55
C ARG A 256 -3.41 6.33 -17.24
N GLY A 257 -2.15 5.97 -17.07
CA GLY A 257 -1.02 6.60 -17.77
C GLY A 257 0.24 5.78 -17.61
N ASN A 258 1.28 6.17 -18.31
CA ASN A 258 2.64 5.64 -18.18
C ASN A 258 3.66 6.76 -18.36
N PHE A 259 4.95 6.43 -18.57
CA PHE A 259 5.96 7.45 -18.78
C PHE A 259 5.67 8.32 -20.01
N GLU A 260 5.23 7.72 -21.11
CA GLU A 260 5.00 8.37 -22.40
C GLU A 260 3.61 9.02 -22.51
N GLU A 261 2.61 8.43 -21.83
CA GLU A 261 1.24 8.92 -21.81
C GLU A 261 0.90 9.53 -20.44
N GLY A 262 0.48 10.78 -20.40
CA GLY A 262 -0.02 11.42 -19.17
C GLY A 262 -1.20 10.66 -18.57
N ASN A 263 -1.40 10.84 -17.27
CA ASN A 263 -2.52 10.21 -16.55
C ASN A 263 -3.87 10.77 -17.02
N ASN A 264 -4.48 10.10 -17.96
CA ASN A 264 -5.81 10.44 -18.48
C ASN A 264 -6.93 9.64 -17.82
N LEU A 265 -8.15 10.18 -17.88
CA LEU A 265 -9.35 9.44 -17.48
C LEU A 265 -9.79 8.51 -18.61
N PHE A 266 -10.14 7.31 -18.21
CA PHE A 266 -10.68 6.27 -19.09
C PHE A 266 -12.01 5.75 -18.55
N ALA A 267 -12.86 5.25 -19.46
CA ALA A 267 -14.07 4.52 -19.13
C ALA A 267 -14.10 3.16 -19.81
N SER A 268 -14.65 2.16 -19.12
CA SER A 268 -14.95 0.85 -19.66
C SER A 268 -16.38 0.45 -19.33
N TYR A 269 -17.10 -0.06 -20.35
CA TYR A 269 -18.49 -0.49 -20.28
C TYR A 269 -18.66 -2.01 -20.36
N ASP A 270 -17.56 -2.75 -20.41
CA ASP A 270 -17.51 -4.18 -20.73
C ASP A 270 -16.43 -4.92 -19.95
N ASN A 271 -16.18 -4.52 -18.71
CA ASN A 271 -15.14 -5.08 -17.83
C ASN A 271 -13.75 -5.03 -18.47
N PHE A 272 -13.34 -3.86 -18.92
CA PHE A 272 -12.01 -3.54 -19.49
C PHE A 272 -11.66 -4.24 -20.81
N LYS A 273 -12.63 -4.91 -21.48
CA LYS A 273 -12.39 -5.42 -22.84
C LYS A 273 -12.11 -4.30 -23.81
N THR A 274 -12.82 -3.18 -23.66
CA THR A 274 -12.52 -1.91 -24.34
C THR A 274 -12.31 -0.81 -23.32
N GLN A 275 -11.38 0.08 -23.61
CA GLN A 275 -10.99 1.19 -22.75
C GLN A 275 -11.09 2.47 -23.57
N LYS A 276 -12.04 3.33 -23.24
CA LYS A 276 -12.26 4.59 -23.96
C LYS A 276 -11.63 5.73 -23.17
N GLN A 277 -10.71 6.45 -23.80
CA GLN A 277 -10.16 7.68 -23.24
C GLN A 277 -11.25 8.78 -23.17
N MET A 278 -11.34 9.43 -22.03
CA MET A 278 -12.37 10.45 -21.75
C MET A 278 -11.78 11.84 -21.55
N SER A 279 -10.48 11.95 -21.34
CA SER A 279 -9.77 13.24 -21.19
C SER A 279 -8.51 13.26 -22.04
N ASP A 280 -7.99 14.43 -22.30
CA ASP A 280 -6.67 14.68 -22.90
C ASP A 280 -5.95 15.69 -22.02
N ILE A 281 -5.26 15.19 -20.99
CA ILE A 281 -4.56 16.02 -20.00
C ILE A 281 -3.15 16.29 -20.52
N ASN A 282 -2.71 17.55 -20.42
CA ASN A 282 -1.40 18.01 -20.89
C ASN A 282 -1.13 17.68 -22.38
N PRO A 283 -2.03 18.04 -23.32
CA PRO A 283 -1.85 17.73 -24.73
C PRO A 283 -0.56 18.33 -25.32
N GLN A 284 -0.04 19.42 -24.74
CA GLN A 284 1.22 20.04 -25.12
C GLN A 284 2.44 19.14 -24.90
N GLN A 285 2.33 18.05 -24.16
CA GLN A 285 3.41 17.08 -24.01
C GLN A 285 3.91 16.56 -25.37
N ARG A 286 3.01 16.46 -26.34
CA ARG A 286 3.33 16.01 -27.71
C ARG A 286 4.22 16.98 -28.49
N ASP A 287 4.36 18.21 -28.00
CA ASP A 287 5.21 19.24 -28.64
C ASP A 287 6.66 19.18 -28.15
N TYR A 288 6.96 18.25 -27.22
CA TYR A 288 8.29 18.07 -26.64
C TYR A 288 8.86 16.70 -26.98
N ASN A 289 10.17 16.63 -27.08
CA ASN A 289 10.92 15.36 -27.16
C ASN A 289 10.86 14.68 -25.78
N TRP A 290 9.84 13.84 -25.57
CA TRP A 290 9.57 13.26 -24.25
C TRP A 290 10.46 12.06 -23.93
N GLY A 291 10.74 11.21 -24.91
CA GLY A 291 11.53 10.02 -24.77
C GLY A 291 10.77 8.78 -24.31
N THR A 292 11.50 7.72 -24.08
CA THR A 292 11.01 6.39 -23.70
C THR A 292 11.70 5.89 -22.44
N VAL A 293 11.14 4.82 -21.84
CA VAL A 293 11.75 4.14 -20.69
C VAL A 293 11.72 2.63 -20.91
N GLU A 294 12.80 1.95 -20.54
CA GLU A 294 12.87 0.49 -20.53
C GLU A 294 13.46 -0.05 -19.23
N LEU A 295 13.05 -1.26 -18.86
CA LEU A 295 13.65 -2.02 -17.77
C LEU A 295 14.90 -2.71 -18.33
N VAL A 296 16.04 -2.47 -17.69
CA VAL A 296 17.31 -3.13 -18.01
C VAL A 296 17.74 -3.99 -16.83
N ASN A 297 18.35 -5.13 -17.14
CA ASN A 297 18.80 -6.10 -16.16
C ASN A 297 20.29 -6.40 -16.38
N TRP A 298 21.00 -6.64 -15.29
CA TRP A 298 22.41 -7.07 -15.34
C TRP A 298 22.73 -7.94 -14.13
N GLN A 299 23.89 -8.52 -14.14
CA GLN A 299 24.45 -9.28 -13.05
C GLN A 299 25.73 -8.61 -12.57
N THR A 300 25.88 -8.46 -11.25
CA THR A 300 27.12 -7.93 -10.66
C THR A 300 28.23 -8.96 -10.73
N ALA A 301 29.46 -8.55 -10.38
CA ALA A 301 30.60 -9.47 -10.28
C ALA A 301 30.41 -10.57 -9.21
N ASP A 302 29.54 -10.34 -8.24
CA ASP A 302 29.19 -11.28 -7.16
C ASP A 302 27.93 -12.08 -7.49
N ASP A 303 27.54 -12.16 -8.75
CA ASP A 303 26.37 -12.89 -9.27
C ASP A 303 25.01 -12.39 -8.73
N ILE A 304 24.95 -11.16 -8.21
CA ILE A 304 23.69 -10.55 -7.78
C ILE A 304 22.94 -10.04 -9.01
N PHE A 305 21.69 -10.49 -9.17
CA PHE A 305 20.80 -9.99 -10.21
C PHE A 305 20.33 -8.58 -9.85
N CYS A 306 20.52 -7.65 -10.76
CA CYS A 306 20.15 -6.26 -10.63
C CYS A 306 19.24 -5.82 -11.77
N GLU A 307 18.41 -4.82 -11.48
CA GLU A 307 17.54 -4.18 -12.47
C GLU A 307 17.58 -2.66 -12.33
N GLY A 308 17.11 -1.94 -13.35
CA GLY A 308 17.04 -0.50 -13.32
C GLY A 308 16.28 0.06 -14.52
N LEU A 309 16.03 1.36 -14.49
CA LEU A 309 15.32 2.07 -15.54
C LEU A 309 16.29 2.83 -16.44
N LEU A 310 16.19 2.64 -17.74
CA LEU A 310 16.93 3.38 -18.72
C LEU A 310 15.98 4.28 -19.52
N PHE A 311 16.11 5.58 -19.33
CA PHE A 311 15.35 6.60 -20.05
C PHE A 311 16.18 7.10 -21.22
N LYS A 312 15.57 7.14 -22.41
CA LYS A 312 16.23 7.52 -23.66
C LYS A 312 15.47 8.66 -24.35
N PRO A 313 16.17 9.58 -25.04
CA PRO A 313 15.52 10.54 -25.93
C PRO A 313 14.62 9.85 -26.96
N GLU A 314 13.58 10.54 -27.42
CA GLU A 314 12.64 9.99 -28.42
C GLU A 314 13.33 9.65 -29.75
N ASP A 315 14.34 10.44 -30.13
CA ASP A 315 15.17 10.25 -31.32
C ASP A 315 16.47 9.48 -31.03
N PHE A 316 16.49 8.62 -30.03
CA PHE A 316 17.67 7.85 -29.63
C PHE A 316 18.22 6.99 -30.77
N ASP A 317 19.51 7.19 -31.11
CA ASP A 317 20.25 6.43 -32.09
C ASP A 317 21.35 5.63 -31.37
N PRO A 318 21.31 4.27 -31.40
CA PRO A 318 22.30 3.44 -30.71
C PRO A 318 23.74 3.58 -31.27
N ASN A 319 23.92 4.23 -32.43
CA ASN A 319 25.23 4.49 -33.01
C ASN A 319 25.84 5.83 -32.56
N LYS A 320 25.10 6.64 -31.80
CA LYS A 320 25.57 7.91 -31.25
C LYS A 320 26.02 7.78 -29.82
N LYS A 321 26.85 8.67 -29.37
CA LYS A 321 27.21 8.82 -27.95
C LYS A 321 26.33 9.90 -27.32
N TYR A 322 25.83 9.59 -26.15
CA TYR A 322 24.99 10.50 -25.37
C TYR A 322 25.64 10.81 -24.02
N PRO A 323 25.48 12.01 -23.49
CA PRO A 323 25.77 12.25 -22.08
C PRO A 323 24.81 11.41 -21.21
N VAL A 324 25.35 10.82 -20.16
CA VAL A 324 24.56 9.96 -19.26
C VAL A 324 24.46 10.63 -17.89
N MET A 325 23.22 10.74 -17.39
CA MET A 325 22.94 11.10 -16.00
C MET A 325 22.59 9.83 -15.25
N ILE A 326 23.30 9.54 -14.17
CA ILE A 326 23.01 8.41 -13.29
C ILE A 326 22.37 8.97 -12.01
N TYR A 327 21.18 8.46 -11.68
CA TYR A 327 20.49 8.75 -10.44
C TYR A 327 20.22 7.44 -9.70
N PHE A 328 20.81 7.27 -8.53
CA PHE A 328 20.66 6.08 -7.71
C PHE A 328 20.22 6.49 -6.31
N TYR A 329 19.16 5.87 -5.84
CA TYR A 329 18.64 5.99 -4.49
C TYR A 329 17.59 4.90 -4.29
N GLU A 330 17.91 3.91 -3.47
CA GLU A 330 17.05 2.74 -3.22
C GLU A 330 16.62 2.01 -4.51
N LYS A 331 15.44 1.36 -4.49
CA LYS A 331 14.86 0.63 -5.62
C LYS A 331 13.85 1.49 -6.36
N ASN A 332 13.96 1.58 -7.66
CA ASN A 332 13.13 2.41 -8.54
C ASN A 332 12.49 1.66 -9.71
N ALA A 333 12.94 0.43 -10.00
CA ALA A 333 12.44 -0.36 -11.13
C ALA A 333 10.92 -0.57 -11.06
N ASN A 334 10.34 -0.61 -9.86
CA ASN A 334 8.89 -0.68 -9.62
C ASN A 334 8.12 0.52 -10.19
N THR A 335 8.80 1.59 -10.57
CA THR A 335 8.19 2.81 -11.13
C THR A 335 8.26 2.88 -12.67
N LEU A 336 8.56 1.77 -13.35
CA LEU A 336 8.72 1.67 -14.82
C LEU A 336 7.61 2.40 -15.59
N TYR A 337 6.37 2.20 -15.19
CA TYR A 337 5.21 2.79 -15.88
C TYR A 337 4.69 4.08 -15.22
N ARG A 338 5.47 4.68 -14.34
CA ARG A 338 5.05 5.92 -13.68
C ARG A 338 5.22 7.12 -14.61
N HIS A 339 4.15 7.89 -14.82
CA HIS A 339 4.27 9.20 -15.44
C HIS A 339 5.08 10.17 -14.56
N ARG A 340 5.98 10.95 -15.15
CA ARG A 340 6.85 11.90 -14.45
C ARG A 340 6.62 13.29 -15.02
N ASN A 341 6.05 14.17 -14.20
CA ASN A 341 5.88 15.56 -14.61
C ASN A 341 7.23 16.28 -14.62
N PRO A 342 7.51 17.10 -15.67
CA PRO A 342 8.69 17.94 -15.72
C PRO A 342 8.50 19.12 -14.75
N SER A 343 8.97 18.98 -13.54
CA SER A 343 8.88 20.02 -12.51
C SER A 343 10.23 20.25 -11.85
N PRO A 344 10.54 21.48 -11.43
CA PRO A 344 11.72 21.73 -10.63
C PRO A 344 11.75 20.83 -9.39
N SER A 345 12.88 20.22 -9.13
CA SER A 345 13.10 19.39 -7.97
C SER A 345 14.36 19.86 -7.23
N ARG A 346 14.30 19.83 -5.90
CA ARG A 346 15.43 20.24 -5.06
C ARG A 346 16.40 19.08 -4.78
N SER A 347 15.95 17.83 -4.86
CA SER A 347 16.71 16.67 -4.39
C SER A 347 16.71 15.46 -5.35
N THR A 348 15.95 15.52 -6.44
CA THR A 348 15.86 14.44 -7.42
C THR A 348 16.14 14.95 -8.82
N VAL A 349 16.64 14.06 -9.70
CA VAL A 349 16.83 14.39 -11.11
C VAL A 349 15.48 14.57 -11.80
N ASN A 350 15.31 15.69 -12.52
CA ASN A 350 14.16 15.90 -13.38
C ASN A 350 14.35 15.11 -14.69
N ILE A 351 13.97 13.86 -14.69
CA ILE A 351 14.21 12.91 -15.78
C ILE A 351 13.67 13.44 -17.12
N PRO A 352 12.39 13.87 -17.24
CA PRO A 352 11.88 14.36 -18.52
C PRO A 352 12.69 15.54 -19.07
N TYR A 353 13.16 16.44 -18.22
CA TYR A 353 13.97 17.57 -18.64
C TYR A 353 15.31 17.15 -19.28
N PHE A 354 16.03 16.23 -18.62
CA PHE A 354 17.31 15.78 -19.15
C PHE A 354 17.13 14.96 -20.44
N VAL A 355 16.14 14.08 -20.48
CA VAL A 355 15.83 13.26 -21.66
C VAL A 355 15.43 14.14 -22.84
N SER A 356 14.57 15.14 -22.64
CA SER A 356 14.21 16.14 -23.67
C SER A 356 15.40 16.92 -24.21
N ASN A 357 16.46 17.06 -23.42
CA ASN A 357 17.69 17.76 -23.82
C ASN A 357 18.79 16.80 -24.33
N GLY A 358 18.43 15.60 -24.73
CA GLY A 358 19.33 14.66 -25.38
C GLY A 358 20.25 13.88 -24.44
N TYR A 359 19.93 13.80 -23.15
CA TYR A 359 20.62 12.93 -22.21
C TYR A 359 19.97 11.55 -22.15
N VAL A 360 20.75 10.52 -21.93
CA VAL A 360 20.28 9.26 -21.40
C VAL A 360 20.27 9.37 -19.87
N VAL A 361 19.18 8.94 -19.21
CA VAL A 361 19.13 8.89 -17.74
C VAL A 361 19.03 7.44 -17.31
N PHE A 362 19.97 7.01 -16.48
CA PHE A 362 19.99 5.65 -15.93
C PHE A 362 19.69 5.70 -14.43
N VAL A 363 18.70 4.90 -14.01
CA VAL A 363 18.27 4.80 -12.62
C VAL A 363 18.38 3.33 -12.19
N PRO A 364 19.59 2.89 -11.78
CA PRO A 364 19.78 1.54 -11.27
C PRO A 364 19.10 1.38 -9.90
N ASP A 365 18.59 0.18 -9.64
CA ASP A 365 18.28 -0.24 -8.29
C ASP A 365 19.58 -0.53 -7.55
N VAL A 366 19.65 -0.08 -6.32
CA VAL A 366 20.82 -0.26 -5.43
C VAL A 366 20.46 -1.28 -4.36
N TYR A 367 21.33 -2.26 -4.18
CA TYR A 367 21.19 -3.31 -3.17
C TYR A 367 22.32 -3.12 -2.15
N PHE A 368 21.99 -3.14 -0.86
CA PHE A 368 22.91 -2.97 0.26
C PHE A 368 23.12 -4.28 0.98
#